data_4d3dbdca0bb0534fd21fa8f7652b2aa1
#
_entry.id   4d3dbdca0bb0534fd21fa8f7652b2aa1
#
_cell.length_a   1.000
_cell.length_b   1.000
_cell.length_c   1.000
_cell.angle_alpha   90.00
_cell.angle_beta   90.00
_cell.angle_gamma   90.00
#
_symmetry.space_group_name_H-M   'P 1'
#
loop_
_entity.id
_entity.type
_entity.pdbx_description
1 polymer ?
#
loop_
_entity_poly.entity_id
_entity_poly.type
_entity_poly.pdbx_seq_one_letter_code
_entity_poly.pdbx_strand_id
1 'polypeptide(L)'
;VGTSTNGAASFGASVNIKTDNVSEKSYGTIDNSVGSFNTWKSSVRAGTGLIGGKFAMDVRLSRVLSDGFIDRASSNLKSFYLSGSYVGKKSLIKAVAFSGKERTYQSWYGTPESVIKGDADEMNAYADRNYLSDVERANLLESGRSYNYYTYQDEVDNYQQDNYHLHFTHTF
;
A
#
# COMPACT_ATOMS: atom_id res chain seq x y z
N VAL A 1 11.94 21.82 -18.77
CA VAL A 1 10.50 21.51 -18.92
C VAL A 1 10.31 21.02 -20.33
N GLY A 2 10.30 19.69 -20.52
CA GLY A 2 10.08 19.09 -21.83
C GLY A 2 8.65 19.27 -22.30
N THR A 3 8.44 19.16 -23.62
CA THR A 3 7.10 19.05 -24.21
C THR A 3 6.43 17.81 -23.61
N SER A 4 5.45 18.05 -22.75
CA SER A 4 4.74 16.98 -22.03
C SER A 4 3.49 16.62 -22.83
N THR A 5 3.29 15.33 -23.05
CA THR A 5 2.00 14.79 -23.50
C THR A 5 0.88 15.04 -22.50
N ASN A 6 1.20 15.53 -21.31
CA ASN A 6 0.28 15.76 -20.20
C ASN A 6 -0.25 17.21 -20.11
N GLY A 7 0.02 18.04 -21.13
CA GLY A 7 -0.48 19.41 -21.24
C GLY A 7 0.42 20.48 -20.60
N ALA A 8 0.07 21.75 -20.87
CA ALA A 8 0.87 22.93 -20.51
C ALA A 8 0.93 23.26 -19.02
N ALA A 9 0.13 22.61 -18.17
CA ALA A 9 0.03 22.87 -16.73
C ALA A 9 0.81 21.86 -15.86
N SER A 10 1.57 20.92 -16.46
CA SER A 10 2.38 19.98 -15.70
C SER A 10 3.73 20.60 -15.32
N PHE A 11 3.88 20.90 -14.03
CA PHE A 11 5.11 21.41 -13.43
C PHE A 11 5.85 20.27 -12.71
N GLY A 12 7.16 20.14 -12.95
CA GLY A 12 8.02 19.18 -12.26
C GLY A 12 8.28 17.93 -13.09
N ALA A 13 7.70 16.81 -12.71
CA ALA A 13 7.89 15.52 -13.37
C ALA A 13 6.55 14.89 -13.77
N SER A 14 6.56 14.14 -14.88
CA SER A 14 5.45 13.25 -15.21
C SER A 14 5.84 11.80 -14.92
N VAL A 15 4.97 11.08 -14.20
CA VAL A 15 5.13 9.65 -13.93
C VAL A 15 4.16 8.90 -14.84
N ASN A 16 4.68 8.09 -15.74
CA ASN A 16 3.88 7.23 -16.59
C ASN A 16 3.87 5.81 -16.02
N ILE A 17 2.74 5.40 -15.46
CA ILE A 17 2.54 4.05 -14.94
C ILE A 17 1.83 3.23 -16.01
N LYS A 18 2.53 2.25 -16.56
CA LYS A 18 1.95 1.29 -17.51
C LYS A 18 1.59 0.01 -16.77
N THR A 19 0.32 -0.36 -16.80
CA THR A 19 -0.12 -1.68 -16.33
C THR A 19 0.35 -2.77 -17.30
N ASP A 20 0.47 -4.00 -16.80
CA ASP A 20 0.95 -5.14 -17.59
C ASP A 20 0.22 -5.28 -18.93
N ASN A 21 0.98 -5.66 -19.95
CA ASN A 21 0.43 -6.06 -21.23
C ASN A 21 -0.33 -7.38 -21.10
N VAL A 22 -1.22 -7.64 -22.05
CA VAL A 22 -1.89 -8.94 -22.17
C VAL A 22 -0.83 -10.02 -22.40
N SER A 23 -0.79 -11.05 -21.53
CA SER A 23 0.12 -12.18 -21.69
C SER A 23 -0.33 -13.07 -22.85
N GLU A 24 0.59 -13.53 -23.67
CA GLU A 24 0.28 -14.49 -24.73
C GLU A 24 0.11 -15.92 -24.19
N LYS A 25 0.85 -16.24 -23.14
CA LYS A 25 0.87 -17.60 -22.52
C LYS A 25 0.18 -17.57 -21.16
N SER A 26 -0.44 -18.69 -20.81
CA SER A 26 -0.94 -18.91 -19.45
C SER A 26 0.21 -18.92 -18.45
N TYR A 27 -0.02 -18.39 -17.27
CA TYR A 27 0.96 -18.35 -16.20
C TYR A 27 0.28 -18.39 -14.82
N GLY A 28 1.05 -18.78 -13.83
CA GLY A 28 0.71 -18.67 -12.42
C GLY A 28 1.96 -18.36 -11.62
N THR A 29 1.85 -17.43 -10.66
CA THR A 29 2.94 -17.10 -9.74
C THR A 29 2.40 -17.03 -8.32
N ILE A 30 3.24 -17.46 -7.38
CA ILE A 30 2.99 -17.34 -5.95
C ILE A 30 4.24 -16.71 -5.35
N ASP A 31 4.08 -15.55 -4.75
CA ASP A 31 5.15 -14.81 -4.08
C ASP A 31 4.84 -14.75 -2.59
N ASN A 32 5.73 -15.26 -1.76
CA ASN A 32 5.62 -15.17 -0.32
C ASN A 32 6.90 -14.57 0.26
N SER A 33 6.74 -13.68 1.22
CA SER A 33 7.84 -13.09 1.96
C SER A 33 7.50 -13.05 3.44
N VAL A 34 8.48 -13.32 4.27
CA VAL A 34 8.41 -13.19 5.71
C VAL A 34 9.52 -12.26 6.20
N GLY A 35 9.27 -11.52 7.25
CA GLY A 35 10.22 -10.56 7.79
C GLY A 35 10.04 -10.34 9.28
N SER A 36 10.82 -9.43 9.84
CA SER A 36 10.71 -9.01 11.23
C SER A 36 9.32 -8.48 11.54
N PHE A 37 8.97 -8.43 12.81
CA PHE A 37 7.69 -7.91 13.31
C PHE A 37 6.48 -8.68 12.76
N ASN A 38 6.59 -10.01 12.68
CA ASN A 38 5.56 -10.89 12.12
C ASN A 38 5.11 -10.47 10.71
N THR A 39 6.00 -9.82 9.97
CA THR A 39 5.67 -9.39 8.61
C THR A 39 5.50 -10.59 7.71
N TRP A 40 4.33 -10.70 7.12
CA TRP A 40 4.00 -11.70 6.12
C TRP A 40 3.34 -11.05 4.91
N LYS A 41 3.91 -11.28 3.74
CA LYS A 41 3.37 -10.81 2.47
C LYS A 41 3.15 -12.01 1.57
N SER A 42 1.94 -12.15 1.03
CA SER A 42 1.60 -13.18 0.06
C SER A 42 0.89 -12.56 -1.13
N SER A 43 1.23 -13.03 -2.32
CA SER A 43 0.57 -12.66 -3.56
C SER A 43 0.45 -13.89 -4.46
N VAL A 44 -0.75 -14.09 -4.99
CA VAL A 44 -1.02 -15.11 -6.03
C VAL A 44 -1.49 -14.37 -7.27
N ARG A 45 -0.89 -14.70 -8.40
CA ARG A 45 -1.26 -14.14 -9.70
C ARG A 45 -1.42 -15.28 -10.71
N ALA A 46 -2.46 -15.21 -11.53
CA ALA A 46 -2.68 -16.16 -12.62
C ALA A 46 -3.26 -15.45 -13.84
N GLY A 47 -2.88 -15.91 -15.02
CA GLY A 47 -3.42 -15.44 -16.29
C GLY A 47 -3.66 -16.59 -17.25
N THR A 48 -4.70 -16.46 -18.06
CA THR A 48 -5.07 -17.47 -19.06
C THR A 48 -4.17 -17.47 -20.28
N GLY A 49 -3.43 -16.36 -20.50
CA GLY A 49 -2.88 -16.08 -21.81
C GLY A 49 -3.99 -15.78 -22.85
N LEU A 50 -3.62 -15.70 -24.11
CA LEU A 50 -4.56 -15.47 -25.20
C LEU A 50 -5.30 -16.75 -25.59
N ILE A 51 -6.54 -16.87 -25.16
CA ILE A 51 -7.46 -17.95 -25.58
C ILE A 51 -7.98 -17.64 -27.00
N GLY A 52 -7.74 -18.55 -27.93
CA GLY A 52 -8.10 -18.36 -29.33
C GLY A 52 -7.46 -17.13 -29.99
N GLY A 53 -6.32 -16.68 -29.46
CA GLY A 53 -5.60 -15.49 -29.93
C GLY A 53 -6.34 -14.17 -29.71
N LYS A 54 -7.41 -14.15 -28.89
CA LYS A 54 -8.30 -12.98 -28.77
C LYS A 54 -8.66 -12.60 -27.35
N PHE A 55 -8.85 -13.55 -26.45
CA PHE A 55 -9.33 -13.27 -25.10
C PHE A 55 -8.28 -13.61 -24.07
N ALA A 56 -8.11 -12.76 -23.07
CA ALA A 56 -7.25 -13.03 -21.94
C ALA A 56 -7.91 -12.56 -20.65
N MET A 57 -7.61 -13.26 -19.58
CA MET A 57 -7.99 -12.89 -18.21
C MET A 57 -6.78 -12.96 -17.30
N ASP A 58 -6.67 -12.00 -16.37
CA ASP A 58 -5.65 -11.97 -15.33
C ASP A 58 -6.31 -11.73 -13.98
N VAL A 59 -5.84 -12.42 -12.97
CA VAL A 59 -6.24 -12.25 -11.58
C VAL A 59 -5.02 -12.14 -10.68
N ARG A 60 -5.08 -11.26 -9.68
CA ARG A 60 -4.12 -11.18 -8.59
C ARG A 60 -4.85 -10.99 -7.26
N LEU A 61 -4.44 -11.78 -6.28
CA LEU A 61 -4.84 -11.65 -4.88
C LEU A 61 -3.59 -11.37 -4.05
N SER A 62 -3.67 -10.41 -3.14
CA SER A 62 -2.52 -10.08 -2.30
C SER A 62 -2.96 -9.80 -0.87
N ARG A 63 -2.08 -10.15 0.07
CA ARG A 63 -2.24 -9.84 1.49
C ARG A 63 -0.89 -9.46 2.09
N VAL A 64 -0.91 -8.43 2.94
CA VAL A 64 0.23 -8.03 3.77
C VAL A 64 -0.24 -7.92 5.20
N LEU A 65 0.50 -8.52 6.10
CA LEU A 65 0.33 -8.43 7.54
C LEU A 65 1.66 -7.99 8.16
N SER A 66 1.60 -7.16 9.17
CA SER A 66 2.77 -6.82 9.98
C SER A 66 2.30 -6.27 11.33
N ASP A 67 3.05 -6.57 12.38
CA ASP A 67 2.85 -5.91 13.69
C ASP A 67 3.52 -4.53 13.74
N GLY A 68 4.45 -4.26 12.78
CA GLY A 68 5.20 -3.01 12.71
C GLY A 68 6.36 -2.94 13.71
N PHE A 69 7.33 -2.07 13.43
CA PHE A 69 8.43 -1.76 14.37
C PHE A 69 7.94 -0.83 15.48
N ILE A 70 7.08 0.13 15.14
CA ILE A 70 6.51 1.08 16.08
C ILE A 70 5.44 0.38 16.90
N ASP A 71 5.39 0.62 18.19
CA ASP A 71 4.46 -0.03 19.11
C ASP A 71 3.02 0.11 18.62
N ARG A 72 2.28 -0.99 18.58
CA ARG A 72 0.89 -1.08 18.13
C ARG A 72 0.66 -0.81 16.63
N ALA A 73 1.67 -0.34 15.86
CA ALA A 73 1.55 0.06 14.45
C ALA A 73 1.35 -1.12 13.50
N SER A 74 0.35 -1.94 13.78
CA SER A 74 0.01 -3.10 12.95
C SER A 74 -0.63 -2.71 11.63
N SER A 75 -0.42 -3.52 10.60
CA SER A 75 -0.97 -3.36 9.26
C SER A 75 -1.60 -4.65 8.77
N ASN A 76 -2.80 -4.56 8.19
CA ASN A 76 -3.49 -5.65 7.52
C ASN A 76 -4.06 -5.14 6.20
N LEU A 77 -3.36 -5.44 5.13
CA LEU A 77 -3.70 -4.99 3.78
C LEU A 77 -4.17 -6.19 2.96
N LYS A 78 -5.26 -6.01 2.22
CA LYS A 78 -5.81 -7.00 1.29
C LYS A 78 -6.11 -6.32 -0.02
N SER A 79 -5.83 -6.98 -1.12
CA SER A 79 -6.22 -6.47 -2.43
C SER A 79 -6.53 -7.58 -3.41
N PHE A 80 -7.40 -7.27 -4.36
CA PHE A 80 -7.59 -8.07 -5.55
C PHE A 80 -7.47 -7.21 -6.80
N TYR A 81 -7.12 -7.84 -7.89
CA TYR A 81 -7.13 -7.30 -9.24
C TYR A 81 -7.68 -8.36 -10.18
N LEU A 82 -8.57 -7.94 -11.06
CA LEU A 82 -9.13 -8.76 -12.12
C LEU A 82 -9.12 -7.95 -13.41
N SER A 83 -8.65 -8.53 -14.50
CA SER A 83 -8.81 -7.93 -15.81
C SER A 83 -9.26 -8.94 -16.85
N GLY A 84 -10.09 -8.48 -17.78
CA GLY A 84 -10.48 -9.20 -18.98
C GLY A 84 -10.14 -8.38 -20.21
N SER A 85 -9.56 -9.01 -21.23
CA SER A 85 -9.12 -8.32 -22.45
C SER A 85 -9.65 -9.05 -23.69
N TYR A 86 -10.06 -8.27 -24.68
CA TYR A 86 -10.34 -8.73 -26.04
C TYR A 86 -9.39 -8.04 -27.01
N VAL A 87 -8.63 -8.82 -27.75
CA VAL A 87 -7.66 -8.37 -28.75
C VAL A 87 -8.19 -8.69 -30.16
N GLY A 88 -8.66 -7.67 -30.86
CA GLY A 88 -9.05 -7.76 -32.26
C GLY A 88 -7.92 -7.34 -33.17
N LYS A 89 -8.14 -7.40 -34.49
CA LYS A 89 -7.13 -7.00 -35.49
C LYS A 89 -6.74 -5.51 -35.41
N LYS A 90 -7.71 -4.66 -35.09
CA LYS A 90 -7.54 -3.20 -35.01
C LYS A 90 -8.03 -2.61 -33.67
N SER A 91 -8.57 -3.45 -32.78
CA SER A 91 -9.21 -2.98 -31.55
C SER A 91 -8.72 -3.78 -30.34
N LEU A 92 -8.53 -3.08 -29.23
CA LEU A 92 -8.32 -3.66 -27.92
C LEU A 92 -9.40 -3.15 -26.98
N ILE A 93 -10.10 -4.06 -26.31
CA ILE A 93 -11.00 -3.74 -25.21
C ILE A 93 -10.42 -4.37 -23.97
N LYS A 94 -10.26 -3.60 -22.90
CA LYS A 94 -9.78 -4.10 -21.60
C LYS A 94 -10.68 -3.57 -20.49
N ALA A 95 -11.29 -4.49 -19.74
CA ALA A 95 -12.00 -4.19 -18.52
C ALA A 95 -11.13 -4.57 -17.32
N VAL A 96 -11.10 -3.71 -16.32
CA VAL A 96 -10.29 -3.92 -15.09
C VAL A 96 -11.15 -3.59 -13.88
N ALA A 97 -11.12 -4.48 -12.90
CA ALA A 97 -11.66 -4.25 -11.56
C ALA A 97 -10.58 -4.53 -10.53
N PHE A 98 -10.36 -3.61 -9.61
CA PHE A 98 -9.45 -3.85 -8.49
C PHE A 98 -9.94 -3.16 -7.23
N SER A 99 -9.65 -3.77 -6.10
CA SER A 99 -9.96 -3.24 -4.78
C SER A 99 -8.79 -3.43 -3.84
N GLY A 100 -8.62 -2.44 -2.95
CA GLY A 100 -7.74 -2.50 -1.82
C GLY A 100 -8.51 -2.20 -0.54
N LYS A 101 -8.26 -2.98 0.49
CA LYS A 101 -8.74 -2.73 1.84
C LYS A 101 -7.56 -2.76 2.78
N GLU A 102 -7.43 -1.72 3.58
CA GLU A 102 -6.45 -1.65 4.65
C GLU A 102 -7.10 -1.44 6.01
N ARG A 103 -6.43 -1.96 7.02
CA ARG A 103 -6.62 -1.62 8.40
C ARG A 103 -5.23 -1.43 9.00
N THR A 104 -4.93 -0.19 9.40
CA THR A 104 -3.64 0.18 9.98
C THR A 104 -3.86 0.90 11.31
N TYR A 105 -3.03 0.58 12.29
CA TYR A 105 -2.98 1.36 13.52
C TYR A 105 -2.13 2.62 13.29
N GLN A 106 -2.54 3.74 13.86
CA GLN A 106 -1.90 5.03 13.61
C GLN A 106 -0.51 5.14 14.29
N SER A 107 0.43 5.71 13.56
CA SER A 107 1.78 6.03 14.05
C SER A 107 2.34 7.27 13.34
N TRP A 108 1.52 8.30 13.21
CA TRP A 108 1.84 9.50 12.42
C TRP A 108 2.85 10.42 13.07
N TYR A 109 2.98 10.37 14.39
CA TYR A 109 3.99 11.13 15.10
C TYR A 109 5.31 10.36 15.12
N GLY A 110 6.40 11.08 14.83
CA GLY A 110 7.74 10.52 14.96
C GLY A 110 8.13 10.32 16.41
N THR A 111 9.13 9.45 16.64
CA THR A 111 9.74 9.28 17.96
C THR A 111 10.56 10.51 18.32
N PRO A 112 10.31 11.17 19.48
CA PRO A 112 11.10 12.31 19.93
C PRO A 112 12.60 11.99 20.03
N GLU A 113 13.45 12.96 19.76
CA GLU A 113 14.92 12.78 19.83
C GLU A 113 15.39 12.37 21.23
N SER A 114 14.76 12.91 22.28
CA SER A 114 15.01 12.54 23.67
C SER A 114 14.80 11.05 23.93
N VAL A 115 13.75 10.46 23.35
CA VAL A 115 13.46 9.01 23.43
C VAL A 115 14.52 8.20 22.69
N ILE A 116 14.94 8.66 21.50
CA ILE A 116 15.98 8.00 20.71
C ILE A 116 17.33 7.99 21.46
N LYS A 117 17.64 9.09 22.18
CA LYS A 117 18.85 9.25 22.98
C LYS A 117 18.77 8.58 24.36
N GLY A 118 17.57 8.29 24.85
CA GLY A 118 17.36 7.78 26.21
C GLY A 118 17.55 8.85 27.28
N ASP A 119 17.33 10.12 26.95
CA ASP A 119 17.48 11.27 27.86
C ASP A 119 16.23 11.45 28.71
N ALA A 120 16.26 10.89 29.92
CA ALA A 120 15.09 10.88 30.81
C ALA A 120 14.66 12.30 31.25
N ASP A 121 15.60 13.22 31.45
CA ASP A 121 15.28 14.57 31.86
C ASP A 121 14.56 15.33 30.72
N GLU A 122 15.05 15.19 29.50
CA GLU A 122 14.43 15.82 28.34
C GLU A 122 13.09 15.12 27.98
N MET A 123 12.95 13.80 28.18
CA MET A 123 11.67 13.09 28.02
C MET A 123 10.62 13.61 29.01
N ASN A 124 11.00 13.82 30.29
CA ASN A 124 10.09 14.39 31.27
C ASN A 124 9.73 15.85 30.93
N ALA A 125 10.70 16.66 30.53
CA ALA A 125 10.45 18.02 30.07
C ALA A 125 9.54 18.06 28.84
N TYR A 126 9.69 17.11 27.91
CA TYR A 126 8.79 16.96 26.76
C TYR A 126 7.37 16.63 27.22
N ALA A 127 7.22 15.68 28.17
CA ALA A 127 5.91 15.29 28.70
C ALA A 127 5.21 16.48 29.39
N ASP A 128 5.93 17.28 30.15
CA ASP A 128 5.40 18.48 30.81
C ASP A 128 4.97 19.55 29.80
N ARG A 129 5.79 19.82 28.79
CA ARG A 129 5.47 20.80 27.73
C ARG A 129 4.25 20.42 26.91
N ASN A 130 4.00 19.12 26.74
CA ASN A 130 2.88 18.59 25.94
C ASN A 130 1.69 18.15 26.80
N TYR A 131 1.73 18.39 28.13
CA TYR A 131 0.67 18.03 29.07
C TYR A 131 0.24 16.56 28.99
N LEU A 132 1.22 15.66 28.84
CA LEU A 132 0.96 14.24 28.74
C LEU A 132 0.38 13.70 30.07
N SER A 133 -0.65 12.86 29.95
CA SER A 133 -1.18 12.11 31.09
C SER A 133 -0.13 11.11 31.63
N ASP A 134 -0.38 10.57 32.83
CA ASP A 134 0.51 9.58 33.44
C ASP A 134 0.74 8.36 32.54
N VAL A 135 -0.29 7.89 31.84
CA VAL A 135 -0.20 6.75 30.89
C VAL A 135 0.65 7.09 29.68
N GLU A 136 0.48 8.28 29.11
CA GLU A 136 1.27 8.73 27.95
C GLU A 136 2.72 9.02 28.35
N ARG A 137 2.96 9.56 29.55
CA ARG A 137 4.29 9.75 30.09
C ARG A 137 5.00 8.41 30.32
N ALA A 138 4.34 7.43 30.92
CA ALA A 138 4.90 6.10 31.10
C ALA A 138 5.23 5.46 29.73
N ASN A 139 4.32 5.54 28.77
CA ASN A 139 4.57 5.09 27.41
C ASN A 139 5.80 5.78 26.77
N LEU A 140 5.96 7.10 26.95
CA LEU A 140 7.12 7.84 26.42
C LEU A 140 8.44 7.37 27.05
N LEU A 141 8.45 7.12 28.37
CA LEU A 141 9.67 6.76 29.11
C LEU A 141 10.10 5.31 28.89
N GLU A 142 9.15 4.40 28.62
CA GLU A 142 9.39 2.95 28.58
C GLU A 142 9.52 2.36 27.17
N SER A 143 8.90 2.97 26.15
CA SER A 143 8.84 2.38 24.80
C SER A 143 10.16 2.39 24.04
N GLY A 144 11.08 3.30 24.36
CA GLY A 144 12.33 3.44 23.62
C GLY A 144 12.09 3.78 22.14
N ARG A 145 12.90 3.20 21.24
CA ARG A 145 12.85 3.53 19.80
C ARG A 145 11.56 3.11 19.10
N SER A 146 10.77 2.22 19.69
CA SER A 146 9.48 1.80 19.14
C SER A 146 8.32 2.70 19.59
N TYR A 147 8.60 3.78 20.30
CA TYR A 147 7.60 4.70 20.82
C TYR A 147 6.54 5.08 19.79
N ASN A 148 5.28 4.95 20.21
CA ASN A 148 4.12 5.45 19.49
C ASN A 148 3.36 6.42 20.39
N TYR A 149 3.11 7.62 19.91
CA TYR A 149 2.33 8.64 20.61
C TYR A 149 0.91 8.13 20.94
N TYR A 150 0.29 7.40 20.00
CA TYR A 150 -1.05 6.86 20.17
C TYR A 150 -1.04 5.65 21.11
N THR A 151 -1.89 5.70 22.14
CA THR A 151 -1.99 4.67 23.17
C THR A 151 -3.36 3.96 23.19
N TYR A 152 -4.38 4.51 22.54
CA TYR A 152 -5.73 3.97 22.50
C TYR A 152 -5.81 2.77 21.56
N GLN A 153 -6.60 1.75 21.93
CA GLN A 153 -6.75 0.54 21.12
C GLN A 153 -7.48 0.75 19.80
N ASP A 154 -8.32 1.79 19.71
CA ASP A 154 -9.18 2.08 18.58
C ASP A 154 -8.59 3.12 17.59
N GLU A 155 -7.33 3.52 17.76
CA GLU A 155 -6.63 4.41 16.85
C GLU A 155 -6.25 3.69 15.54
N VAL A 156 -7.27 3.24 14.82
CA VAL A 156 -7.11 2.49 13.58
C VAL A 156 -7.78 3.18 12.40
N ASP A 157 -7.06 3.26 11.29
CA ASP A 157 -7.62 3.62 10.00
C ASP A 157 -8.13 2.38 9.29
N ASN A 158 -9.34 2.48 8.77
CA ASN A 158 -9.92 1.51 7.86
C ASN A 158 -10.22 2.23 6.54
N TYR A 159 -9.52 1.85 5.50
CA TYR A 159 -9.73 2.40 4.18
C TYR A 159 -10.03 1.30 3.19
N GLN A 160 -10.98 1.56 2.28
CA GLN A 160 -11.29 0.70 1.16
C GLN A 160 -11.50 1.53 -0.09
N GLN A 161 -10.91 1.09 -1.18
CA GLN A 161 -11.09 1.71 -2.48
C GLN A 161 -11.39 0.64 -3.53
N ASP A 162 -12.49 0.84 -4.26
CA ASP A 162 -12.89 0.01 -5.39
C ASP A 162 -12.77 0.81 -6.69
N ASN A 163 -12.16 0.20 -7.70
CA ASN A 163 -11.89 0.86 -8.97
C ASN A 163 -12.34 -0.03 -10.13
N TYR A 164 -12.99 0.58 -11.11
CA TYR A 164 -13.45 -0.07 -12.33
C TYR A 164 -13.03 0.76 -13.51
N HIS A 165 -12.37 0.14 -14.49
CA HIS A 165 -11.89 0.81 -15.68
C HIS A 165 -12.30 0.04 -16.92
N LEU A 166 -12.73 0.75 -17.96
CA LEU A 166 -12.95 0.22 -19.29
C LEU A 166 -12.10 1.00 -20.29
N HIS A 167 -11.20 0.31 -20.96
CA HIS A 167 -10.34 0.88 -21.98
C HIS A 167 -10.73 0.34 -23.34
N PHE A 168 -10.90 1.23 -24.30
CA PHE A 168 -11.13 0.91 -25.69
C PHE A 168 -10.08 1.64 -26.54
N THR A 169 -9.34 0.89 -27.32
CA THR A 169 -8.38 1.42 -28.29
C THR A 169 -8.72 0.87 -29.68
N HIS A 170 -8.76 1.76 -30.66
CA HIS A 170 -8.97 1.38 -32.05
C HIS A 170 -7.95 2.11 -32.94
N THR A 171 -7.36 1.37 -33.87
CA THR A 171 -6.42 1.91 -34.89
C THR A 171 -7.11 1.91 -36.24
N PHE A 172 -7.17 3.05 -36.88
CA PHE A 172 -7.77 3.26 -38.21
C PHE A 172 -6.88 2.75 -39.33
#